data_9a03ebdc7a0ec24114cdf932cd7a80a6
#
_entry.id   9a03ebdc7a0ec24114cdf932cd7a80a6
#
_cell.length_a   1.000
_cell.length_b   1.000
_cell.length_c   1.000
_cell.angle_alpha   90.00
_cell.angle_beta   90.00
_cell.angle_gamma   90.00
#
_symmetry.space_group_name_H-M   'P 1'
#
loop_
_entity.id
_entity.type
_entity.pdbx_description
1 polymer ?
#
loop_
_entity_poly.entity_id
_entity_poly.type
_entity_poly.pdbx_seq_one_letter_code
_entity_poly.pdbx_strand_id
1 'polypeptide(L)'
;MKILSLRLKNLNSLKGEWKIDFTSSPFADNGLFAITGPTGAGKTTILDAICLALYHQTPRLGQLSVNSNEIMTRGTAECLAEVEFEVKGQAYRAFWSMRRARNNPEGKLQPAETELADVASGKVITTQVRQKADEVKRLTGLDFGRFTKSMMLSQGDFAAFLNAEEG
;
A
#
# COMPACT_ATOMS: atom_id res chain seq x y z
N MET A 1 -13.90 1.07 5.56
CA MET A 1 -12.56 1.72 5.51
C MET A 1 -12.49 2.69 4.33
N LYS A 2 -11.91 3.84 4.56
CA LYS A 2 -11.72 4.87 3.52
C LYS A 2 -10.23 5.23 3.45
N ILE A 3 -9.65 5.17 2.25
CA ILE A 3 -8.26 5.61 2.05
C ILE A 3 -8.25 7.14 1.94
N LEU A 4 -7.47 7.80 2.78
CA LEU A 4 -7.37 9.26 2.81
C LEU A 4 -6.21 9.79 1.98
N SER A 5 -5.04 9.16 2.07
CA SER A 5 -3.86 9.56 1.31
C SER A 5 -2.91 8.39 1.10
N LEU A 6 -2.05 8.52 0.10
CA LEU A 6 -0.98 7.58 -0.22
C LEU A 6 0.30 8.35 -0.47
N ARG A 7 1.40 7.89 0.11
CA ARG A 7 2.76 8.33 -0.21
C ARG A 7 3.59 7.10 -0.57
N LEU A 8 4.32 7.17 -1.66
CA LEU A 8 5.21 6.09 -2.06
C LEU A 8 6.54 6.65 -2.59
N LYS A 9 7.58 5.83 -2.53
CA LYS A 9 8.90 6.21 -3.03
C LYS A 9 9.59 5.00 -3.62
N ASN A 10 10.11 5.14 -4.84
CA ASN A 10 10.91 4.14 -5.53
C ASN A 10 10.28 2.76 -5.59
N LEU A 11 9.04 2.69 -6.05
CA LEU A 11 8.34 1.43 -6.27
C LEU A 11 8.15 1.16 -7.76
N ASN A 12 8.55 -0.02 -8.22
CA ASN A 12 8.47 -0.44 -9.63
C ASN A 12 9.08 0.62 -10.57
N SER A 13 8.32 1.14 -11.51
CA SER A 13 8.75 2.18 -12.44
C SER A 13 8.64 3.61 -11.89
N LEU A 14 8.03 3.79 -10.71
CA LEU A 14 7.85 5.10 -10.10
C LEU A 14 9.05 5.46 -9.23
N LYS A 15 10.09 5.99 -9.86
CA LYS A 15 11.28 6.48 -9.17
C LYS A 15 11.00 7.84 -8.54
N GLY A 16 11.52 8.06 -7.33
CA GLY A 16 11.29 9.29 -6.57
C GLY A 16 10.06 9.17 -5.68
N GLU A 17 9.67 10.29 -5.09
CA GLU A 17 8.55 10.34 -4.14
C GLU A 17 7.28 10.83 -4.85
N TRP A 18 6.18 10.13 -4.58
CA TRP A 18 4.85 10.41 -5.12
C TRP A 18 3.85 10.47 -3.99
N LYS A 19 2.93 11.44 -4.06
CA LYS A 19 1.91 11.63 -3.04
C LYS A 19 0.55 11.87 -3.69
N ILE A 20 -0.48 11.18 -3.17
CA ILE A 20 -1.86 11.32 -3.65
C ILE A 20 -2.75 11.61 -2.45
N ASP A 21 -3.51 12.69 -2.52
CA ASP A 21 -4.49 13.06 -1.50
C ASP A 21 -5.90 12.74 -2.03
N PHE A 22 -6.52 11.70 -1.50
CA PHE A 22 -7.86 11.27 -1.89
C PHE A 22 -8.97 12.06 -1.18
N THR A 23 -8.63 12.96 -0.28
CA THR A 23 -9.60 13.85 0.39
C THR A 23 -9.91 15.11 -0.42
N SER A 24 -9.07 15.41 -1.41
CA SER A 24 -9.27 16.54 -2.30
C SER A 24 -10.17 16.19 -3.49
N SER A 25 -10.82 17.21 -4.10
CA SER A 25 -11.56 17.02 -5.33
C SER A 25 -10.62 16.54 -6.46
N PRO A 26 -11.02 15.58 -7.31
CA PRO A 26 -12.36 15.03 -7.48
C PRO A 26 -12.67 13.81 -6.58
N PHE A 27 -11.76 13.39 -5.71
CA PHE A 27 -11.90 12.14 -4.94
C PHE A 27 -12.83 12.27 -3.73
N ALA A 28 -12.97 13.47 -3.16
CA ALA A 28 -13.67 13.69 -1.89
C ALA A 28 -15.16 13.31 -1.95
N ASP A 29 -15.81 13.50 -3.10
CA ASP A 29 -17.24 13.30 -3.26
C ASP A 29 -17.61 11.90 -3.75
N ASN A 30 -16.62 11.06 -4.05
CA ASN A 30 -16.82 9.72 -4.56
C ASN A 30 -16.24 8.68 -3.61
N GLY A 31 -17.11 7.85 -3.02
CA GLY A 31 -16.67 6.72 -2.20
C GLY A 31 -15.95 5.63 -3.01
N LEU A 32 -16.06 5.68 -4.33
CA LEU A 32 -15.41 4.77 -5.26
C LEU A 32 -14.74 5.57 -6.38
N PHE A 33 -13.50 5.26 -6.70
CA PHE A 33 -12.81 5.81 -7.85
C PHE A 33 -12.01 4.72 -8.56
N ALA A 34 -11.81 4.89 -9.86
CA ALA A 34 -11.03 3.97 -10.68
C ALA A 34 -9.71 4.61 -11.07
N ILE A 35 -8.64 3.84 -10.97
CA ILE A 35 -7.33 4.23 -11.48
C ILE A 35 -7.22 3.72 -12.91
N THR A 36 -7.20 4.63 -13.87
CA THR A 36 -7.16 4.30 -15.29
C THR A 36 -5.88 4.81 -15.94
N GLY A 37 -5.47 4.17 -17.02
CA GLY A 37 -4.29 4.56 -17.77
C GLY A 37 -3.77 3.40 -18.63
N PRO A 38 -2.85 3.68 -19.57
CA PRO A 38 -2.23 2.63 -20.36
C PRO A 38 -1.38 1.70 -19.48
N THR A 39 -1.16 0.49 -19.94
CA THR A 39 -0.26 -0.47 -19.29
C THR A 39 1.11 0.16 -19.08
N GLY A 40 1.67 0.05 -17.88
CA GLY A 40 2.96 0.66 -17.55
C GLY A 40 2.88 2.08 -17.01
N ALA A 41 1.68 2.66 -16.86
CA ALA A 41 1.50 4.01 -16.30
C ALA A 41 1.62 4.09 -14.78
N GLY A 42 1.97 3.00 -14.10
CA GLY A 42 2.16 2.97 -12.65
C GLY A 42 0.90 2.68 -11.84
N LYS A 43 -0.24 2.41 -12.47
CA LYS A 43 -1.50 2.15 -11.75
C LYS A 43 -1.45 0.92 -10.84
N THR A 44 -0.80 -0.16 -11.29
CA THR A 44 -0.58 -1.35 -10.46
C THR A 44 0.33 -1.04 -9.28
N THR A 45 1.31 -0.17 -9.46
CA THR A 45 2.22 0.26 -8.40
C THR A 45 1.49 0.98 -7.28
N ILE A 46 0.48 1.79 -7.59
CA ILE A 46 -0.35 2.47 -6.58
C ILE A 46 -1.06 1.43 -5.71
N LEU A 47 -1.64 0.40 -6.34
CA LEU A 47 -2.31 -0.69 -5.62
C LEU A 47 -1.31 -1.49 -4.77
N ASP A 48 -0.14 -1.79 -5.32
CA ASP A 48 0.93 -2.47 -4.60
C ASP A 48 1.38 -1.68 -3.37
N ALA A 49 1.51 -0.35 -3.50
CA ALA A 49 1.91 0.52 -2.40
C ALA A 49 0.91 0.46 -1.24
N ILE A 50 -0.38 0.50 -1.53
CA ILE A 50 -1.42 0.39 -0.50
C ILE A 50 -1.33 -0.97 0.21
N CYS A 51 -1.18 -2.05 -0.54
CA CYS A 51 -1.04 -3.40 0.02
C CYS A 51 0.20 -3.55 0.89
N LEU A 52 1.34 -3.01 0.46
CA LEU A 52 2.58 -3.03 1.25
C LEU A 52 2.43 -2.27 2.57
N ALA A 53 1.86 -1.08 2.52
CA ALA A 53 1.65 -0.25 3.71
C ALA A 53 0.78 -0.96 4.75
N LEU A 54 -0.28 -1.64 4.31
CA LEU A 54 -1.24 -2.29 5.20
C LEU A 54 -0.83 -3.71 5.62
N TYR A 55 -0.28 -4.51 4.69
CA TYR A 55 -0.13 -5.95 4.89
C TYR A 55 1.27 -6.51 4.63
N HIS A 56 2.25 -5.70 4.25
CA HIS A 56 3.63 -6.14 3.93
C HIS A 56 3.68 -7.15 2.77
N GLN A 57 2.74 -7.10 1.87
CA GLN A 57 2.71 -8.00 0.72
C GLN A 57 1.96 -7.35 -0.44
N THR A 58 2.16 -7.89 -1.64
CA THR A 58 1.44 -7.46 -2.85
C THR A 58 0.69 -8.62 -3.46
N PRO A 59 -0.38 -8.36 -4.25
CA PRO A 59 -1.14 -9.44 -4.90
C PRO A 59 -0.29 -10.31 -5.82
N ARG A 60 0.71 -9.70 -6.48
CA ARG A 60 1.54 -10.41 -7.46
C ARG A 60 2.76 -11.07 -6.83
N LEU A 61 3.44 -10.39 -5.92
CA LEU A 61 4.74 -10.84 -5.40
C LEU A 61 4.65 -11.55 -4.04
N GLY A 62 3.50 -11.47 -3.36
CA GLY A 62 3.37 -11.98 -2.00
C GLY A 62 4.21 -11.15 -1.02
N GLN A 63 4.70 -11.79 0.04
CA GLN A 63 5.52 -11.12 1.04
C GLN A 63 6.94 -10.85 0.54
N LEU A 64 7.44 -9.67 0.83
CA LEU A 64 8.81 -9.30 0.53
C LEU A 64 9.74 -9.69 1.67
N SER A 65 11.00 -9.99 1.34
CA SER A 65 12.00 -10.39 2.32
C SER A 65 13.36 -9.78 1.99
N VAL A 66 14.33 -9.98 2.87
CA VAL A 66 15.71 -9.53 2.66
C VAL A 66 16.38 -10.23 1.46
N ASN A 67 15.82 -11.35 1.02
CA ASN A 67 16.33 -12.11 -0.12
C ASN A 67 15.56 -11.85 -1.41
N SER A 68 14.44 -11.15 -1.33
CA SER A 68 13.56 -10.93 -2.47
C SER A 68 12.81 -9.61 -2.32
N ASN A 69 13.26 -8.59 -3.02
CA ASN A 69 12.52 -7.35 -3.17
C ASN A 69 12.59 -6.91 -4.64
N GLU A 70 11.64 -7.39 -5.41
CA GLU A 70 11.53 -7.04 -6.83
C GLU A 70 10.75 -5.74 -7.04
N ILE A 71 10.17 -5.17 -5.98
CA ILE A 71 9.35 -3.96 -6.10
C ILE A 71 10.16 -2.67 -5.98
N MET A 72 11.31 -2.71 -5.31
CA MET A 72 12.19 -1.53 -5.21
C MET A 72 12.72 -1.15 -6.59
N THR A 73 12.58 0.12 -6.97
CA THR A 73 13.07 0.62 -8.25
C THR A 73 14.57 0.34 -8.39
N ARG A 74 14.99 -0.18 -9.53
CA ARG A 74 16.39 -0.51 -9.81
C ARG A 74 17.26 0.74 -9.73
N GLY A 75 18.45 0.58 -9.14
CA GLY A 75 19.40 1.68 -8.98
C GLY A 75 19.10 2.59 -7.80
N THR A 76 18.12 2.24 -6.96
CA THR A 76 17.78 2.98 -5.75
C THR A 76 18.18 2.20 -4.49
N ALA A 77 18.32 2.90 -3.37
CA ALA A 77 18.77 2.32 -2.11
C ALA A 77 17.66 2.18 -1.07
N GLU A 78 16.49 2.72 -1.33
CA GLU A 78 15.34 2.67 -0.42
C GLU A 78 14.03 2.73 -1.18
N CYS A 79 12.97 2.16 -0.58
CA CYS A 79 11.61 2.30 -1.05
C CYS A 79 10.67 2.41 0.14
N LEU A 80 9.52 3.03 -0.05
CA LEU A 80 8.52 3.14 1.00
C LEU A 80 7.10 3.20 0.44
N ALA A 81 6.15 2.85 1.31
CA ALA A 81 4.73 3.03 1.08
C ALA A 81 4.08 3.46 2.41
N GLU A 82 3.25 4.48 2.36
CA GLU A 82 2.54 5.00 3.52
C GLU A 82 1.10 5.33 3.13
N VAL A 83 0.15 4.87 3.93
CA VAL A 83 -1.27 5.09 3.70
C VAL A 83 -1.91 5.64 4.96
N GLU A 84 -2.66 6.72 4.84
CA GLU A 84 -3.60 7.15 5.86
C GLU A 84 -4.98 6.65 5.49
N PHE A 85 -5.68 6.07 6.45
CA PHE A 85 -7.01 5.51 6.25
C PHE A 85 -7.91 5.79 7.46
N GLU A 86 -9.22 5.81 7.21
CA GLU A 86 -10.23 6.10 8.23
C GLU A 86 -11.15 4.90 8.42
N VAL A 87 -11.40 4.56 9.69
CA VAL A 87 -12.36 3.54 10.09
C VAL A 87 -13.22 4.11 11.22
N LYS A 88 -14.54 4.14 11.02
CA LYS A 88 -15.49 4.62 12.03
C LYS A 88 -15.14 6.03 12.57
N GLY A 89 -14.72 6.91 11.68
CA GLY A 89 -14.38 8.29 12.04
C GLY A 89 -13.01 8.49 12.64
N GLN A 90 -12.19 7.44 12.76
CA GLN A 90 -10.85 7.52 13.32
C GLN A 90 -9.80 7.24 12.23
N ALA A 91 -8.80 8.11 12.13
CA ALA A 91 -7.74 8.01 11.13
C ALA A 91 -6.51 7.30 11.68
N TYR A 92 -5.93 6.46 10.86
CA TYR A 92 -4.71 5.70 11.13
C TYR A 92 -3.70 5.89 10.02
N ARG A 93 -2.43 5.75 10.34
CA ARG A 93 -1.34 5.77 9.36
C ARG A 93 -0.58 4.46 9.40
N ALA A 94 -0.49 3.79 8.25
CA ALA A 94 0.29 2.58 8.07
C ALA A 94 1.51 2.92 7.20
N PHE A 95 2.69 2.64 7.71
CA PHE A 95 3.98 2.90 7.05
C PHE A 95 4.73 1.60 6.83
N TRP A 96 5.40 1.50 5.69
CA TRP A 96 6.26 0.39 5.34
C TRP A 96 7.46 0.90 4.54
N SER A 97 8.66 0.40 4.84
CA SER A 97 9.84 0.71 4.05
C SER A 97 10.84 -0.44 4.05
N MET A 98 11.63 -0.50 3.00
CA MET A 98 12.84 -1.32 2.94
C MET A 98 13.98 -0.49 2.37
N ARG A 99 15.20 -0.77 2.83
CA ARG A 99 16.40 -0.07 2.37
C ARG A 99 17.58 -1.02 2.24
N ARG A 100 18.59 -0.55 1.51
CA ARG A 100 19.87 -1.26 1.39
C ARG A 100 20.89 -0.67 2.37
N ALA A 101 21.82 -1.51 2.80
CA ALA A 101 22.86 -1.12 3.78
C ALA A 101 23.60 0.14 3.31
N ARG A 102 23.84 1.05 4.24
CA ARG A 102 24.56 2.33 4.04
C ARG A 102 23.92 3.22 2.96
N ASN A 103 22.63 3.03 2.72
CA ASN A 103 21.90 3.75 1.67
C ASN A 103 22.59 3.63 0.30
N ASN A 104 23.16 2.46 0.01
CA ASN A 104 23.92 2.19 -1.21
C ASN A 104 23.07 1.27 -2.13
N PRO A 105 22.81 1.65 -3.39
CA PRO A 105 22.05 0.82 -4.33
C PRO A 105 22.59 -0.59 -4.53
N GLU A 106 23.89 -0.80 -4.25
CA GLU A 106 24.54 -2.12 -4.32
C GLU A 106 24.65 -2.81 -2.96
N GLY A 107 24.19 -2.16 -1.89
CA GLY A 107 24.22 -2.70 -0.55
C GLY A 107 23.24 -3.85 -0.35
N LYS A 108 23.47 -4.62 0.72
CA LYS A 108 22.56 -5.70 1.10
C LYS A 108 21.20 -5.14 1.53
N LEU A 109 20.14 -5.81 1.10
CA LEU A 109 18.79 -5.48 1.51
C LEU A 109 18.62 -5.71 3.01
N GLN A 110 18.03 -4.74 3.71
CA GLN A 110 17.77 -4.80 5.15
C GLN A 110 16.31 -5.23 5.40
N PRO A 111 16.01 -5.77 6.60
CA PRO A 111 14.62 -6.11 6.96
C PRO A 111 13.69 -4.91 6.82
N ALA A 112 12.43 -5.18 6.49
CA ALA A 112 11.42 -4.13 6.37
C ALA A 112 11.17 -3.45 7.71
N GLU A 113 11.01 -2.13 7.67
CA GLU A 113 10.54 -1.33 8.79
C GLU A 113 9.05 -1.05 8.58
N THR A 114 8.24 -1.15 9.61
CA THR A 114 6.82 -0.96 9.52
C THR A 114 6.28 -0.25 10.76
N GLU A 115 5.16 0.46 10.60
CA GLU A 115 4.51 1.17 11.71
C GLU A 115 3.02 1.29 11.42
N LEU A 116 2.21 1.14 12.46
CA LEU A 116 0.81 1.52 12.47
C LEU A 116 0.59 2.49 13.62
N ALA A 117 0.03 3.65 13.35
CA ALA A 117 -0.17 4.70 14.34
C ALA A 117 -1.57 5.31 14.25
N ASP A 118 -2.06 5.81 15.39
CA ASP A 118 -3.25 6.65 15.46
C ASP A 118 -2.86 8.08 15.07
N VAL A 119 -3.51 8.64 14.07
CA VAL A 119 -3.15 9.97 13.55
C VAL A 119 -3.49 11.08 14.55
N ALA A 120 -4.64 11.00 15.21
CA ALA A 120 -5.09 12.06 16.13
C ALA A 120 -4.20 12.18 17.36
N SER A 121 -3.84 11.06 17.99
CA SER A 121 -2.98 11.05 19.19
C SER A 121 -1.49 10.97 18.89
N GLY A 122 -1.12 10.55 17.68
CA GLY A 122 0.26 10.24 17.31
C GLY A 122 0.80 8.96 17.95
N LYS A 123 -0.05 8.19 18.63
CA LYS A 123 0.36 6.98 19.34
C LYS A 123 0.65 5.85 18.35
N VAL A 124 1.84 5.29 18.45
CA VAL A 124 2.24 4.10 17.70
C VAL A 124 1.54 2.87 18.29
N ILE A 125 0.79 2.15 17.44
CA ILE A 125 0.07 0.94 17.84
C ILE A 125 1.00 -0.26 17.79
N THR A 126 1.75 -0.41 16.69
CA THR A 126 2.74 -1.47 16.54
C THR A 126 3.81 -1.09 15.49
N THR A 127 5.00 -1.68 15.65
CA THR A 127 6.11 -1.60 14.69
C THR A 127 6.49 -2.98 14.13
N GLN A 128 5.67 -4.01 14.40
CA GLN A 128 5.93 -5.38 13.98
C GLN A 128 5.04 -5.76 12.81
N VAL A 129 5.62 -6.33 11.76
CA VAL A 129 4.93 -6.71 10.51
C VAL A 129 3.70 -7.57 10.79
N ARG A 130 3.87 -8.64 11.58
CA ARG A 130 2.79 -9.56 11.87
C ARG A 130 1.66 -8.92 12.68
N GLN A 131 2.03 -8.18 13.72
CA GLN A 131 1.04 -7.48 14.55
C GLN A 131 0.29 -6.42 13.75
N LYS A 132 0.96 -5.74 12.82
CA LYS A 132 0.30 -4.73 11.99
C LYS A 132 -0.81 -5.35 11.14
N ALA A 133 -0.56 -6.48 10.48
CA ALA A 133 -1.58 -7.17 9.70
C ALA A 133 -2.78 -7.57 10.57
N ASP A 134 -2.53 -8.10 11.78
CA ASP A 134 -3.58 -8.47 12.72
C ASP A 134 -4.37 -7.24 13.19
N GLU A 135 -3.70 -6.12 13.48
CA GLU A 135 -4.34 -4.88 13.91
C GLU A 135 -5.18 -4.24 12.78
N VAL A 136 -4.67 -4.24 11.56
CA VAL A 136 -5.42 -3.74 10.40
C VAL A 136 -6.69 -4.58 10.20
N LYS A 137 -6.57 -5.90 10.32
CA LYS A 137 -7.73 -6.80 10.25
C LYS A 137 -8.73 -6.53 11.38
N ARG A 138 -8.25 -6.31 12.59
CA ARG A 138 -9.12 -5.99 13.74
C ARG A 138 -9.85 -4.66 13.53
N LEU A 139 -9.16 -3.63 13.04
CA LEU A 139 -9.73 -2.30 12.84
C LEU A 139 -10.70 -2.25 11.66
N THR A 140 -10.35 -2.89 10.55
CA THR A 140 -11.10 -2.78 9.29
C THR A 140 -12.04 -3.96 9.03
N GLY A 141 -11.85 -5.09 9.70
CA GLY A 141 -12.54 -6.34 9.38
C GLY A 141 -12.01 -7.02 8.11
N LEU A 142 -10.93 -6.51 7.52
CA LEU A 142 -10.40 -6.98 6.24
C LEU A 142 -8.99 -7.52 6.41
N ASP A 143 -8.81 -8.81 6.15
CA ASP A 143 -7.48 -9.38 5.93
C ASP A 143 -7.01 -9.06 4.50
N PHE A 144 -5.79 -9.44 4.17
CA PHE A 144 -5.22 -9.17 2.84
C PHE A 144 -6.09 -9.70 1.70
N GLY A 145 -6.58 -10.94 1.83
CA GLY A 145 -7.41 -11.56 0.80
C GLY A 145 -8.73 -10.83 0.59
N ARG A 146 -9.40 -10.46 1.68
CA ARG A 146 -10.66 -9.71 1.62
C ARG A 146 -10.46 -8.29 1.13
N PHE A 147 -9.37 -7.64 1.57
CA PHE A 147 -9.04 -6.30 1.12
C PHE A 147 -8.84 -6.26 -0.39
N THR A 148 -8.03 -7.17 -0.94
CA THR A 148 -7.76 -7.21 -2.38
C THR A 148 -9.00 -7.53 -3.21
N LYS A 149 -9.93 -8.33 -2.69
CA LYS A 149 -11.20 -8.62 -3.37
C LYS A 149 -12.21 -7.50 -3.28
N SER A 150 -12.25 -6.76 -2.15
CA SER A 150 -13.31 -5.78 -1.87
C SER A 150 -12.95 -4.37 -2.27
N MET A 151 -11.70 -3.99 -2.08
CA MET A 151 -11.24 -2.60 -2.20
C MET A 151 -10.37 -2.37 -3.43
N MET A 152 -9.67 -3.40 -3.88
CA MET A 152 -8.71 -3.30 -4.97
C MET A 152 -8.87 -4.50 -5.88
N LEU A 153 -9.07 -4.22 -7.16
CA LEU A 153 -9.19 -5.24 -8.18
C LEU A 153 -8.01 -5.06 -9.14
N SER A 154 -7.22 -6.13 -9.33
CA SER A 154 -6.22 -6.14 -10.38
C SER A 154 -6.90 -6.00 -11.75
N GLN A 155 -6.16 -5.65 -12.78
CA GLN A 155 -6.73 -5.41 -14.11
C GLN A 155 -7.60 -6.55 -14.63
N GLY A 156 -7.20 -7.81 -14.37
CA GLY A 156 -7.99 -8.98 -14.78
C GLY A 156 -9.21 -9.21 -13.90
N ASP A 157 -9.06 -8.96 -12.59
CA ASP A 157 -10.13 -9.19 -11.63
C ASP A 157 -11.26 -8.14 -11.73
N PHE A 158 -10.93 -6.92 -12.15
CA PHE A 158 -11.93 -5.87 -12.35
C PHE A 158 -12.97 -6.27 -13.42
N ALA A 159 -12.53 -6.80 -14.54
CA ALA A 159 -13.41 -7.31 -15.58
C ALA A 159 -14.30 -8.45 -15.08
N ALA A 160 -13.73 -9.37 -14.29
CA ALA A 160 -14.46 -10.47 -13.69
C ALA A 160 -15.53 -9.98 -12.69
N PHE A 161 -15.20 -8.97 -11.90
CA PHE A 161 -16.12 -8.35 -10.95
C PHE A 161 -17.31 -7.68 -11.68
N LEU A 162 -17.05 -6.89 -12.70
CA LEU A 162 -18.11 -6.24 -13.48
C LEU A 162 -19.04 -7.26 -14.11
N ASN A 163 -18.50 -8.35 -14.66
CA ASN A 163 -19.30 -9.40 -15.29
C ASN A 163 -20.11 -10.20 -14.26
N ALA A 164 -19.66 -10.31 -13.02
CA ALA A 164 -20.36 -11.01 -11.96
C ALA A 164 -21.57 -10.22 -11.42
N GLU A 165 -21.55 -8.89 -11.50
CA GLU A 165 -22.66 -8.05 -11.04
C GLU A 165 -23.83 -8.01 -12.05
N GLU A 166 -23.58 -8.37 -13.30
CA GLU A 166 -24.61 -8.45 -14.34
C GLU A 166 -25.35 -9.80 -14.38
N GLY A 167 -24.97 -10.70 -13.50
CA GLY A 167 -25.53 -12.05 -13.44
C GLY A 167 -26.62 -12.22 -12.37
#